data_6244cc91e7edbd7902736bbfba3a5395
#
_entry.id   6244cc91e7edbd7902736bbfba3a5395
#
_cell.length_a   1.000
_cell.length_b   1.000
_cell.length_c   1.000
_cell.angle_alpha   90.00
_cell.angle_beta   90.00
_cell.angle_gamma   90.00
#
_symmetry.space_group_name_H-M   'P 1'
#
loop_
_entity.id
_entity.type
_entity.pdbx_description
1 polymer ?
#
loop_
_entity_poly.entity_id
_entity_poly.type
_entity_poly.pdbx_seq_one_letter_code
_entity_poly.pdbx_strand_id
1 'polypeptide(L)'
;VDNKELVLKAAGELFGERDTMAVDRWVAPGYRQHSSLAADGPEALRGLVAGLPDGFRYELARVIADGDLVALHGIYHGFGPEPLVAFDLFRVENGKLAEHWDALTPVVGKTASGRSQTDGAAAPAALADTEGSRAVVAEFAQRVLIDADYSVLTDYISTETYLQHNPEAADGLDGFGAAAARWAADGKNLAYKTVHRDVAEGDLVLLQSEGEFGQAVAYWDLFRVDGGKIVEHWDVIAPVPAELPHRNGLF
;
A
#
# COMPACT_ATOMS: atom_id res chain seq x y z
N VAL A 1 23.57 1.03 7.39
CA VAL A 1 22.54 1.10 6.34
C VAL A 1 21.24 0.95 7.08
N ASP A 2 20.36 1.93 6.99
CA ASP A 2 19.02 1.80 7.55
C ASP A 2 18.17 0.86 6.69
N ASN A 3 17.03 0.41 7.21
CA ASN A 3 16.19 -0.56 6.50
C ASN A 3 15.60 0.01 5.21
N LYS A 4 15.33 1.31 5.16
CA LYS A 4 14.84 2.00 3.96
C LYS A 4 15.87 1.94 2.83
N GLU A 5 17.11 2.32 3.14
CA GLU A 5 18.22 2.27 2.20
C GLU A 5 18.50 0.83 1.72
N LEU A 6 18.43 -0.14 2.65
CA LEU A 6 18.60 -1.56 2.34
C LEU A 6 17.55 -2.04 1.33
N VAL A 7 16.26 -1.78 1.60
CA VAL A 7 15.16 -2.23 0.73
C VAL A 7 15.26 -1.56 -0.65
N LEU A 8 15.55 -0.26 -0.72
CA LEU A 8 15.71 0.44 -1.98
C LEU A 8 16.87 -0.13 -2.80
N LYS A 9 17.99 -0.45 -2.16
CA LYS A 9 19.14 -1.06 -2.81
C LYS A 9 18.83 -2.48 -3.28
N ALA A 10 18.23 -3.30 -2.44
CA ALA A 10 17.82 -4.64 -2.79
C ALA A 10 16.83 -4.66 -3.97
N ALA A 11 15.81 -3.80 -3.93
CA ALA A 11 14.84 -3.67 -5.01
C ALA A 11 15.50 -3.18 -6.32
N GLY A 12 16.44 -2.24 -6.22
CA GLY A 12 17.21 -1.75 -7.37
C GLY A 12 18.00 -2.86 -8.05
N GLU A 13 18.75 -3.67 -7.29
CA GLU A 13 19.54 -4.78 -7.83
C GLU A 13 18.64 -5.92 -8.36
N LEU A 14 17.61 -6.32 -7.59
CA LEU A 14 16.71 -7.40 -7.96
C LEU A 14 15.85 -7.06 -9.19
N PHE A 15 15.17 -5.93 -9.15
CA PHE A 15 14.14 -5.59 -10.14
C PHE A 15 14.64 -4.56 -11.18
N GLY A 16 15.49 -3.63 -10.78
CA GLY A 16 16.05 -2.62 -11.69
C GLY A 16 17.16 -3.19 -12.57
N GLU A 17 18.12 -3.87 -11.97
CA GLU A 17 19.27 -4.48 -12.67
C GLU A 17 18.98 -5.92 -13.14
N ARG A 18 17.90 -6.53 -12.63
CA ARG A 18 17.51 -7.94 -12.86
C ARG A 18 18.62 -8.93 -12.47
N ASP A 19 19.35 -8.59 -11.42
CA ASP A 19 20.45 -9.43 -10.93
C ASP A 19 19.90 -10.57 -10.06
N THR A 20 19.85 -11.77 -10.64
CA THR A 20 19.40 -12.96 -9.91
C THR A 20 20.33 -13.36 -8.76
N MET A 21 21.61 -12.92 -8.79
CA MET A 21 22.56 -13.15 -7.69
C MET A 21 22.31 -12.21 -6.50
N ALA A 22 21.53 -11.13 -6.70
CA ALA A 22 21.10 -10.26 -5.63
C ALA A 22 20.21 -10.99 -4.60
N VAL A 23 19.56 -12.08 -4.99
CA VAL A 23 18.79 -12.94 -4.07
C VAL A 23 19.70 -13.46 -2.94
N ASP A 24 20.91 -13.94 -3.26
CA ASP A 24 21.85 -14.44 -2.22
C ASP A 24 22.35 -13.33 -1.29
N ARG A 25 22.46 -12.10 -1.83
CA ARG A 25 22.91 -10.95 -1.03
C ARG A 25 21.82 -10.41 -0.12
N TRP A 26 20.61 -10.23 -0.64
CA TRP A 26 19.58 -9.45 0.00
C TRP A 26 18.43 -10.25 0.60
N VAL A 27 18.22 -11.50 0.20
CA VAL A 27 17.05 -12.28 0.63
C VAL A 27 17.44 -13.29 1.70
N ALA A 28 16.65 -13.38 2.75
CA ALA A 28 16.86 -14.34 3.82
C ALA A 28 16.59 -15.78 3.33
N PRO A 29 17.32 -16.80 3.82
CA PRO A 29 17.06 -18.20 3.44
C PRO A 29 15.63 -18.68 3.74
N GLY A 30 15.01 -18.10 4.78
CA GLY A 30 13.63 -18.37 5.19
C GLY A 30 12.62 -17.33 4.67
N TYR A 31 12.92 -16.65 3.57
CA TYR A 31 12.04 -15.63 2.99
C TYR A 31 10.63 -16.15 2.72
N ARG A 32 9.63 -15.40 3.14
CA ARG A 32 8.22 -15.72 3.00
C ARG A 32 7.53 -14.74 2.05
N GLN A 33 6.75 -15.28 1.13
CA GLN A 33 5.99 -14.52 0.15
C GLN A 33 4.50 -14.54 0.48
N HIS A 34 3.87 -13.34 0.41
CA HIS A 34 2.42 -13.18 0.55
C HIS A 34 1.76 -12.61 -0.70
N SER A 35 2.54 -12.27 -1.73
CA SER A 35 2.00 -11.82 -3.02
C SER A 35 1.10 -12.87 -3.66
N SER A 36 -0.02 -12.43 -4.21
CA SER A 36 -0.90 -13.30 -5.00
C SER A 36 -0.29 -13.74 -6.34
N LEU A 37 0.82 -13.10 -6.76
CA LEU A 37 1.44 -13.31 -8.07
C LEU A 37 2.74 -14.13 -8.02
N ALA A 38 3.28 -14.39 -6.84
CA ALA A 38 4.59 -15.02 -6.69
C ALA A 38 4.56 -16.22 -5.75
N ALA A 39 5.26 -17.27 -6.11
CA ALA A 39 5.44 -18.45 -5.25
C ALA A 39 6.43 -18.15 -4.10
N ASP A 40 6.45 -19.02 -3.09
CA ASP A 40 7.19 -18.83 -1.85
C ASP A 40 8.68 -19.15 -1.97
N GLY A 41 9.46 -18.47 -1.17
CA GLY A 41 10.87 -18.73 -0.97
C GLY A 41 11.84 -18.02 -1.94
N PRO A 42 13.15 -18.01 -1.60
CA PRO A 42 14.16 -17.29 -2.36
C PRO A 42 14.30 -17.74 -3.82
N GLU A 43 14.17 -19.03 -4.08
CA GLU A 43 14.32 -19.59 -5.43
C GLU A 43 13.15 -19.20 -6.35
N ALA A 44 11.94 -19.10 -5.81
CA ALA A 44 10.79 -18.58 -6.55
C ALA A 44 10.98 -17.11 -6.92
N LEU A 45 11.50 -16.29 -5.98
CA LEU A 45 11.86 -14.92 -6.25
C LEU A 45 12.97 -14.81 -7.31
N ARG A 46 13.98 -15.68 -7.26
CA ARG A 46 15.04 -15.76 -8.29
C ARG A 46 14.45 -16.05 -9.67
N GLY A 47 13.51 -16.98 -9.73
CA GLY A 47 12.79 -17.32 -10.97
C GLY A 47 11.96 -16.13 -11.49
N LEU A 48 11.29 -15.42 -10.60
CA LEU A 48 10.54 -14.20 -10.94
C LEU A 48 11.46 -13.14 -11.56
N VAL A 49 12.58 -12.84 -10.90
CA VAL A 49 13.59 -11.85 -11.39
C VAL A 49 14.13 -12.25 -12.76
N ALA A 50 14.46 -13.55 -12.94
CA ALA A 50 14.95 -14.07 -14.23
C ALA A 50 13.91 -13.97 -15.36
N GLY A 51 12.61 -14.06 -15.01
CA GLY A 51 11.50 -14.01 -15.95
C GLY A 51 10.94 -12.61 -16.24
N LEU A 52 11.51 -11.55 -15.64
CA LEU A 52 11.02 -10.20 -15.89
C LEU A 52 11.19 -9.82 -17.37
N PRO A 53 10.12 -9.26 -17.99
CA PRO A 53 10.16 -8.91 -19.41
C PRO A 53 11.10 -7.72 -19.69
N ASP A 54 11.49 -7.60 -20.96
CA ASP A 54 12.26 -6.46 -21.44
C ASP A 54 11.51 -5.18 -21.28
N GLY A 55 11.66 -4.21 -20.76
CA GLY A 55 10.84 -3.01 -20.53
C GLY A 55 10.13 -2.99 -19.17
N PHE A 56 10.36 -4.03 -18.34
CA PHE A 56 9.97 -3.95 -16.95
C PHE A 56 10.70 -2.80 -16.26
N ARG A 57 9.95 -1.98 -15.52
CA ARG A 57 10.50 -0.94 -14.64
C ARG A 57 9.54 -0.66 -13.50
N TYR A 58 10.08 -0.25 -12.37
CA TYR A 58 9.33 0.25 -11.23
C TYR A 58 9.55 1.76 -11.09
N GLU A 59 8.46 2.49 -11.00
CA GLU A 59 8.45 3.94 -10.79
C GLU A 59 8.06 4.21 -9.33
N LEU A 60 9.07 4.45 -8.50
CA LEU A 60 8.87 4.72 -7.08
C LEU A 60 8.27 6.13 -6.88
N ALA A 61 7.11 6.21 -6.22
CA ALA A 61 6.50 7.47 -5.81
C ALA A 61 6.94 7.87 -4.39
N ARG A 62 6.94 6.92 -3.44
CA ARG A 62 7.36 7.16 -2.06
C ARG A 62 7.78 5.90 -1.35
N VAL A 63 8.56 6.09 -0.27
CA VAL A 63 8.98 5.03 0.65
C VAL A 63 8.82 5.51 2.08
N ILE A 64 8.27 4.67 2.94
CA ILE A 64 8.15 4.89 4.38
C ILE A 64 8.71 3.69 5.13
N ALA A 65 9.30 3.91 6.29
CA ALA A 65 9.90 2.87 7.11
C ALA A 65 9.53 3.03 8.57
N ASP A 66 9.29 1.90 9.23
CA ASP A 66 8.91 1.81 10.63
C ASP A 66 9.50 0.54 11.24
N GLY A 67 10.52 0.69 12.06
CA GLY A 67 11.23 -0.44 12.65
C GLY A 67 11.83 -1.37 11.60
N ASP A 68 11.34 -2.59 11.53
CA ASP A 68 11.76 -3.61 10.56
C ASP A 68 10.89 -3.65 9.28
N LEU A 69 9.86 -2.82 9.20
CA LEU A 69 8.97 -2.72 8.06
C LEU A 69 9.34 -1.55 7.14
N VAL A 70 9.33 -1.80 5.84
CA VAL A 70 9.54 -0.77 4.81
C VAL A 70 8.50 -0.93 3.73
N ALA A 71 7.71 0.12 3.50
CA ALA A 71 6.69 0.14 2.48
C ALA A 71 7.10 1.03 1.30
N LEU A 72 6.87 0.53 0.09
CA LEU A 72 7.02 1.24 -1.17
C LEU A 72 5.65 1.48 -1.77
N HIS A 73 5.45 2.65 -2.37
CA HIS A 73 4.30 2.97 -3.20
C HIS A 73 4.78 3.44 -4.55
N GLY A 74 4.25 2.87 -5.63
CA GLY A 74 4.72 3.20 -6.97
C GLY A 74 3.93 2.52 -8.07
N ILE A 75 4.50 2.50 -9.27
CA ILE A 75 3.88 1.95 -10.46
C ILE A 75 4.83 0.94 -11.10
N TYR A 76 4.34 -0.27 -11.32
CA TYR A 76 4.98 -1.29 -12.16
C TYR A 76 4.60 -1.10 -13.63
N HIS A 77 5.60 -1.05 -14.49
CA HIS A 77 5.43 -1.06 -15.93
C HIS A 77 6.01 -2.35 -16.52
N GLY A 78 5.33 -2.92 -17.50
CA GLY A 78 5.78 -4.12 -18.19
C GLY A 78 5.55 -5.42 -17.43
N PHE A 79 4.88 -5.41 -16.29
CA PHE A 79 4.50 -6.62 -15.55
C PHE A 79 3.25 -7.29 -16.15
N GLY A 80 2.47 -6.54 -16.89
CA GLY A 80 1.26 -6.95 -17.58
C GLY A 80 0.99 -6.02 -18.77
N PRO A 81 -0.18 -6.13 -19.40
CA PRO A 81 -0.54 -5.30 -20.56
C PRO A 81 -0.70 -3.82 -20.17
N GLU A 82 -1.01 -3.53 -18.92
CA GLU A 82 -1.22 -2.18 -18.39
C GLU A 82 -0.30 -1.93 -17.19
N PRO A 83 0.09 -0.67 -16.93
CA PRO A 83 0.78 -0.31 -15.69
C PRO A 83 -0.07 -0.63 -14.47
N LEU A 84 0.58 -1.04 -13.38
CA LEU A 84 -0.07 -1.39 -12.12
C LEU A 84 0.39 -0.44 -11.01
N VAL A 85 -0.54 0.24 -10.34
CA VAL A 85 -0.25 0.92 -9.09
C VAL A 85 -0.16 -0.12 -7.97
N ALA A 86 0.83 0.05 -7.11
CA ALA A 86 1.15 -0.94 -6.11
C ALA A 86 1.58 -0.35 -4.77
N PHE A 87 1.26 -1.07 -3.71
CA PHE A 87 1.98 -1.04 -2.45
C PHE A 87 2.74 -2.34 -2.28
N ASP A 88 4.02 -2.23 -1.89
CA ASP A 88 4.88 -3.34 -1.50
C ASP A 88 5.33 -3.12 -0.06
N LEU A 89 5.24 -4.12 0.78
CA LEU A 89 5.70 -4.09 2.16
C LEU A 89 6.74 -5.18 2.38
N PHE A 90 7.91 -4.79 2.85
CA PHE A 90 9.00 -5.70 3.19
C PHE A 90 9.25 -5.68 4.70
N ARG A 91 9.47 -6.85 5.27
CA ARG A 91 10.08 -6.98 6.59
C ARG A 91 11.56 -7.34 6.44
N VAL A 92 12.37 -6.57 7.14
CA VAL A 92 13.83 -6.74 7.15
C VAL A 92 14.25 -7.45 8.45
N GLU A 93 15.04 -8.49 8.33
CA GLU A 93 15.59 -9.22 9.47
C GLU A 93 17.06 -9.54 9.21
N ASN A 94 17.93 -9.21 10.18
CA ASN A 94 19.38 -9.44 10.09
C ASN A 94 20.01 -8.89 8.80
N GLY A 95 19.56 -7.73 8.33
CA GLY A 95 20.07 -7.07 7.13
C GLY A 95 19.65 -7.72 5.82
N LYS A 96 18.55 -8.49 5.82
CA LYS A 96 18.00 -9.16 4.65
C LYS A 96 16.47 -9.02 4.59
N LEU A 97 15.92 -9.10 3.38
CA LEU A 97 14.48 -9.20 3.14
C LEU A 97 14.01 -10.57 3.65
N ALA A 98 13.18 -10.57 4.66
CA ALA A 98 12.68 -11.78 5.30
C ALA A 98 11.24 -12.12 4.91
N GLU A 99 10.44 -11.11 4.52
CA GLU A 99 9.02 -11.30 4.20
C GLU A 99 8.53 -10.16 3.30
N HIS A 100 7.54 -10.46 2.45
CA HIS A 100 6.98 -9.50 1.50
C HIS A 100 5.48 -9.68 1.33
N TRP A 101 4.76 -8.57 1.34
CA TRP A 101 3.33 -8.43 1.01
C TRP A 101 3.18 -7.37 -0.08
N ASP A 102 2.18 -7.51 -0.91
CA ASP A 102 1.83 -6.52 -1.91
C ASP A 102 0.33 -6.44 -2.20
N ALA A 103 -0.05 -5.39 -2.87
CA ALA A 103 -1.31 -5.26 -3.58
C ALA A 103 -1.11 -4.43 -4.84
N LEU A 104 -1.62 -4.90 -5.96
CA LEU A 104 -1.48 -4.27 -7.25
C LEU A 104 -2.83 -4.20 -7.95
N THR A 105 -3.11 -3.06 -8.59
CA THR A 105 -4.29 -2.88 -9.46
C THR A 105 -3.92 -2.06 -10.69
N PRO A 106 -4.63 -2.21 -11.82
CA PRO A 106 -4.38 -1.39 -13.00
C PRO A 106 -4.46 0.11 -12.70
N VAL A 107 -3.54 0.89 -13.26
CA VAL A 107 -3.57 2.35 -13.15
C VAL A 107 -4.78 2.89 -13.91
N VAL A 108 -5.54 3.75 -13.25
CA VAL A 108 -6.67 4.45 -13.88
C VAL A 108 -6.17 5.72 -14.56
N GLY A 109 -6.48 5.88 -15.84
CA GLY A 109 -6.00 7.00 -16.64
C GLY A 109 -6.50 8.38 -16.20
N LYS A 110 -7.65 8.43 -15.50
CA LYS A 110 -8.21 9.65 -14.91
C LYS A 110 -9.02 9.32 -13.67
N THR A 111 -8.56 9.76 -12.53
CA THR A 111 -9.30 9.64 -11.27
C THR A 111 -10.42 10.67 -11.17
N ALA A 112 -11.35 10.46 -10.24
CA ALA A 112 -12.46 11.36 -10.00
C ALA A 112 -12.03 12.76 -9.52
N SER A 113 -10.91 12.85 -8.76
CA SER A 113 -10.34 14.12 -8.31
C SER A 113 -9.52 14.83 -9.39
N GLY A 114 -9.12 14.12 -10.45
CA GLY A 114 -8.18 14.58 -11.47
C GLY A 114 -6.71 14.43 -11.07
N ARG A 115 -6.42 13.93 -9.86
CA ARG A 115 -5.06 13.58 -9.40
C ARG A 115 -4.63 12.24 -9.95
N SER A 116 -3.33 11.99 -10.03
CA SER A 116 -2.86 10.62 -10.27
C SER A 116 -2.94 9.79 -8.98
N GLN A 117 -2.90 8.47 -9.11
CA GLN A 117 -2.90 7.56 -7.97
C GLN A 117 -1.60 7.61 -7.15
N THR A 118 -0.58 8.31 -7.62
CA THR A 118 0.76 8.34 -7.01
C THR A 118 1.36 9.72 -6.81
N ASP A 119 0.74 10.81 -7.27
CA ASP A 119 1.22 12.17 -6.98
C ASP A 119 0.99 12.59 -5.51
N GLY A 120 1.25 13.83 -5.16
CA GLY A 120 1.17 14.35 -3.80
C GLY A 120 2.48 14.24 -3.02
N ALA A 121 2.41 14.13 -1.69
CA ALA A 121 3.59 14.10 -0.83
C ALA A 121 4.51 12.92 -1.16
N ALA A 122 5.74 13.22 -1.60
CA ALA A 122 6.71 12.20 -2.01
C ALA A 122 7.51 11.59 -0.84
N ALA A 123 7.56 12.25 0.30
CA ALA A 123 8.29 11.82 1.48
C ALA A 123 7.56 12.24 2.76
N PRO A 124 7.78 11.51 3.87
CA PRO A 124 7.25 11.93 5.18
C PRO A 124 7.83 13.27 5.61
N ALA A 125 7.03 14.07 6.30
CA ALA A 125 7.50 15.32 6.89
C ALA A 125 8.44 15.04 8.08
N ALA A 126 9.70 15.45 7.97
CA ALA A 126 10.76 15.06 8.89
C ALA A 126 10.55 15.53 10.35
N LEU A 127 9.72 16.54 10.58
CA LEU A 127 9.43 17.10 11.91
C LEU A 127 8.02 16.75 12.41
N ALA A 128 7.28 15.93 11.67
CA ALA A 128 5.95 15.49 12.10
C ALA A 128 6.04 14.49 13.25
N ASP A 129 5.02 14.48 14.08
CA ASP A 129 4.85 13.52 15.17
C ASP A 129 4.33 12.19 14.63
N THR A 130 5.22 11.23 14.43
CA THR A 130 4.89 9.90 13.90
C THR A 130 3.85 9.19 14.76
N GLU A 131 4.01 9.20 16.08
CA GLU A 131 3.08 8.49 16.98
C GLU A 131 1.73 9.21 17.07
N GLY A 132 1.72 10.55 17.00
CA GLY A 132 0.48 11.32 16.88
C GLY A 132 -0.26 11.02 15.57
N SER A 133 0.45 10.94 14.45
CA SER A 133 -0.11 10.57 13.15
C SER A 133 -0.68 9.14 13.17
N ARG A 134 0.07 8.19 13.73
CA ARG A 134 -0.38 6.79 13.94
C ARG A 134 -1.64 6.72 14.76
N ALA A 135 -1.71 7.44 15.89
CA ALA A 135 -2.86 7.42 16.78
C ALA A 135 -4.13 7.93 16.09
N VAL A 136 -4.06 9.03 15.34
CA VAL A 136 -5.18 9.57 14.56
C VAL A 136 -5.71 8.54 13.57
N VAL A 137 -4.82 7.91 12.80
CA VAL A 137 -5.21 6.92 11.78
C VAL A 137 -5.72 5.63 12.41
N ALA A 138 -5.13 5.17 13.52
CA ALA A 138 -5.58 3.97 14.22
C ALA A 138 -6.99 4.15 14.81
N GLU A 139 -7.28 5.29 15.44
CA GLU A 139 -8.62 5.60 15.95
C GLU A 139 -9.64 5.76 14.82
N PHE A 140 -9.25 6.44 13.74
CA PHE A 140 -10.07 6.53 12.52
C PHE A 140 -10.41 5.15 11.97
N ALA A 141 -9.39 4.27 11.82
CA ALA A 141 -9.59 2.93 11.32
C ALA A 141 -10.56 2.12 12.19
N GLN A 142 -10.42 2.19 13.53
CA GLN A 142 -11.32 1.47 14.42
C GLN A 142 -12.73 2.05 14.38
N ARG A 143 -12.88 3.36 14.63
CA ARG A 143 -14.18 4.00 14.79
C ARG A 143 -14.95 4.13 13.48
N VAL A 144 -14.29 4.58 12.43
CA VAL A 144 -14.96 4.92 11.16
C VAL A 144 -14.97 3.73 10.20
N LEU A 145 -13.81 3.04 10.03
CA LEU A 145 -13.72 1.99 9.02
C LEU A 145 -14.28 0.65 9.52
N ILE A 146 -13.94 0.23 10.74
CA ILE A 146 -14.35 -1.07 11.30
C ILE A 146 -15.72 -0.98 11.96
N ASP A 147 -15.94 -0.02 12.88
CA ASP A 147 -17.19 0.13 13.59
C ASP A 147 -18.27 0.83 12.75
N ALA A 148 -17.92 1.38 11.59
CA ALA A 148 -18.78 2.12 10.66
C ALA A 148 -19.53 3.29 11.31
N ASP A 149 -18.93 3.94 12.32
CA ASP A 149 -19.46 5.15 12.97
C ASP A 149 -19.09 6.39 12.16
N TYR A 150 -19.84 6.66 11.10
CA TYR A 150 -19.61 7.83 10.25
C TYR A 150 -19.99 9.15 10.91
N SER A 151 -20.65 9.13 12.08
CA SER A 151 -21.03 10.35 12.81
C SER A 151 -19.83 11.13 13.35
N VAL A 152 -18.68 10.44 13.53
CA VAL A 152 -17.41 11.03 14.03
C VAL A 152 -16.40 11.29 12.90
N LEU A 153 -16.78 11.17 11.65
CA LEU A 153 -15.88 11.30 10.49
C LEU A 153 -15.05 12.57 10.52
N THR A 154 -15.68 13.70 10.88
CA THR A 154 -15.03 15.02 10.96
C THR A 154 -14.11 15.18 12.17
N ASP A 155 -14.13 14.24 13.12
CA ASP A 155 -13.16 14.23 14.22
C ASP A 155 -11.76 13.81 13.72
N TYR A 156 -11.71 13.07 12.61
CA TYR A 156 -10.47 12.51 12.04
C TYR A 156 -10.09 13.12 10.70
N ILE A 157 -11.04 13.37 9.80
CA ILE A 157 -10.76 13.91 8.47
C ILE A 157 -10.96 15.42 8.48
N SER A 158 -10.03 16.14 7.86
CA SER A 158 -10.11 17.60 7.69
C SER A 158 -11.32 17.99 6.84
N THR A 159 -12.05 18.99 7.31
CA THR A 159 -13.15 19.60 6.56
C THR A 159 -12.70 20.68 5.58
N GLU A 160 -11.43 21.13 5.71
CA GLU A 160 -10.87 22.18 4.87
C GLU A 160 -10.10 21.60 3.68
N THR A 161 -9.32 20.53 3.93
CA THR A 161 -8.47 19.90 2.92
C THR A 161 -8.52 18.39 3.09
N TYR A 162 -9.04 17.69 2.10
CA TYR A 162 -8.96 16.23 2.02
C TYR A 162 -8.72 15.86 0.55
N LEU A 163 -7.46 15.60 0.21
CA LEU A 163 -7.03 15.27 -1.14
C LEU A 163 -7.21 13.77 -1.37
N GLN A 164 -7.75 13.40 -2.51
CA GLN A 164 -8.12 12.02 -2.80
C GLN A 164 -7.41 11.51 -4.06
N HIS A 165 -6.76 10.34 -3.93
CA HIS A 165 -6.08 9.65 -5.03
C HIS A 165 -6.76 8.33 -5.41
N ASN A 166 -7.84 7.96 -4.72
CA ASN A 166 -8.68 6.85 -5.10
C ASN A 166 -9.28 7.09 -6.51
N PRO A 167 -9.34 6.08 -7.37
CA PRO A 167 -9.87 6.23 -8.73
C PRO A 167 -11.25 6.84 -8.81
N GLU A 168 -12.14 6.54 -7.87
CA GLU A 168 -13.58 6.84 -7.95
C GLU A 168 -14.04 7.94 -6.99
N ALA A 169 -13.19 8.36 -6.03
CA ALA A 169 -13.53 9.40 -5.07
C ALA A 169 -12.90 10.75 -5.44
N ALA A 170 -13.70 11.81 -5.44
CA ALA A 170 -13.21 13.17 -5.61
C ALA A 170 -12.72 13.75 -4.27
N ASP A 171 -12.01 14.90 -4.33
CA ASP A 171 -11.52 15.61 -3.15
C ASP A 171 -12.65 16.02 -2.20
N GLY A 172 -12.33 16.10 -0.92
CA GLY A 172 -13.21 16.54 0.15
C GLY A 172 -14.19 15.48 0.63
N LEU A 173 -14.83 15.74 1.76
CA LEU A 173 -15.81 14.84 2.35
C LEU A 173 -17.03 14.63 1.45
N ASP A 174 -17.45 15.66 0.72
CA ASP A 174 -18.57 15.56 -0.22
C ASP A 174 -18.22 14.63 -1.40
N GLY A 175 -16.97 14.69 -1.88
CA GLY A 175 -16.47 13.81 -2.94
C GLY A 175 -16.42 12.34 -2.48
N PHE A 176 -15.91 12.11 -1.29
CA PHE A 176 -15.91 10.78 -0.69
C PHE A 176 -17.33 10.26 -0.43
N GLY A 177 -18.22 11.09 0.15
CA GLY A 177 -19.61 10.72 0.40
C GLY A 177 -20.38 10.38 -0.88
N ALA A 178 -20.16 11.12 -1.96
CA ALA A 178 -20.76 10.83 -3.27
C ALA A 178 -20.24 9.49 -3.85
N ALA A 179 -18.95 9.18 -3.69
CA ALA A 179 -18.40 7.90 -4.09
C ALA A 179 -19.01 6.76 -3.27
N ALA A 180 -19.06 6.88 -1.94
CA ALA A 180 -19.64 5.89 -1.05
C ALA A 180 -21.10 5.59 -1.40
N ALA A 181 -21.90 6.62 -1.74
CA ALA A 181 -23.28 6.45 -2.16
C ALA A 181 -23.42 5.68 -3.48
N ARG A 182 -22.54 5.95 -4.46
CA ARG A 182 -22.50 5.19 -5.73
C ARG A 182 -22.12 3.74 -5.50
N TRP A 183 -21.07 3.48 -4.70
CA TRP A 183 -20.63 2.13 -4.38
C TRP A 183 -21.75 1.34 -3.69
N ALA A 184 -22.44 1.93 -2.71
CA ALA A 184 -23.56 1.29 -2.04
C ALA A 184 -24.70 0.96 -3.02
N ALA A 185 -25.03 1.84 -3.95
CA ALA A 185 -26.02 1.59 -5.00
C ALA A 185 -25.64 0.42 -5.92
N ASP A 186 -24.32 0.21 -6.15
CA ASP A 186 -23.77 -0.91 -6.91
C ASP A 186 -23.53 -2.18 -6.06
N GLY A 187 -23.97 -2.19 -4.79
CA GLY A 187 -23.77 -3.30 -3.87
C GLY A 187 -22.33 -3.45 -3.33
N LYS A 188 -21.52 -2.41 -3.47
CA LYS A 188 -20.15 -2.36 -2.99
C LYS A 188 -20.05 -1.49 -1.74
N ASN A 189 -20.39 -2.03 -0.60
CA ASN A 189 -20.19 -1.31 0.65
C ASN A 189 -18.76 -1.44 1.15
N LEU A 190 -18.18 -0.33 1.61
CA LEU A 190 -16.92 -0.37 2.33
C LEU A 190 -17.14 -1.11 3.66
N ALA A 191 -16.46 -2.23 3.84
CA ALA A 191 -16.56 -3.01 5.06
C ALA A 191 -15.16 -3.49 5.45
N TYR A 192 -14.57 -2.83 6.44
CA TYR A 192 -13.29 -3.24 7.02
C TYR A 192 -13.53 -4.21 8.16
N LYS A 193 -12.72 -5.25 8.25
CA LYS A 193 -12.83 -6.30 9.28
C LYS A 193 -11.65 -6.26 10.25
N THR A 194 -10.44 -6.20 9.71
CA THR A 194 -9.22 -6.30 10.50
C THR A 194 -8.12 -5.45 9.87
N VAL A 195 -7.45 -4.63 10.66
CA VAL A 195 -6.16 -4.04 10.31
C VAL A 195 -5.09 -5.04 10.73
N HIS A 196 -4.36 -5.58 9.76
CA HIS A 196 -3.30 -6.57 10.01
C HIS A 196 -1.97 -5.90 10.35
N ARG A 197 -1.66 -4.77 9.69
CA ARG A 197 -0.39 -4.02 9.88
C ARG A 197 -0.62 -2.54 9.67
N ASP A 198 0.18 -1.76 10.36
CA ASP A 198 0.41 -0.35 10.07
C ASP A 198 1.90 -0.07 9.94
N VAL A 199 2.24 0.92 9.12
CA VAL A 199 3.59 1.45 8.96
C VAL A 199 3.50 2.97 8.99
N ALA A 200 4.14 3.60 9.95
CA ALA A 200 4.07 5.05 10.13
C ALA A 200 5.46 5.69 10.11
N GLU A 201 5.59 6.77 9.38
CA GLU A 201 6.79 7.61 9.38
C GLU A 201 6.39 9.07 9.16
N GLY A 202 6.71 9.92 10.13
CA GLY A 202 6.35 11.34 10.08
C GLY A 202 4.83 11.53 10.06
N ASP A 203 4.35 12.16 8.99
CA ASP A 203 2.93 12.42 8.74
C ASP A 203 2.24 11.37 7.86
N LEU A 204 2.95 10.33 7.43
CA LEU A 204 2.42 9.25 6.59
C LEU A 204 2.18 7.98 7.39
N VAL A 205 0.99 7.39 7.22
CA VAL A 205 0.59 6.12 7.86
C VAL A 205 -0.09 5.22 6.83
N LEU A 206 0.53 4.06 6.58
CA LEU A 206 -0.04 3.00 5.73
C LEU A 206 -0.74 1.97 6.60
N LEU A 207 -1.94 1.56 6.21
CA LEU A 207 -2.66 0.42 6.75
C LEU A 207 -2.76 -0.70 5.72
N GLN A 208 -2.53 -1.93 6.15
CA GLN A 208 -2.92 -3.14 5.43
C GLN A 208 -4.10 -3.78 6.14
N SER A 209 -5.24 -3.81 5.48
CA SER A 209 -6.49 -4.27 6.09
C SER A 209 -7.20 -5.33 5.25
N GLU A 210 -7.98 -6.15 5.91
CA GLU A 210 -8.87 -7.13 5.32
C GLU A 210 -10.32 -6.64 5.39
N GLY A 211 -11.09 -6.88 4.34
CA GLY A 211 -12.51 -6.54 4.36
C GLY A 211 -13.29 -7.00 3.14
N GLU A 212 -14.38 -6.32 2.86
CA GLU A 212 -15.25 -6.58 1.71
C GLU A 212 -15.56 -5.27 0.95
N PHE A 213 -15.57 -5.37 -0.37
CA PHE A 213 -16.02 -4.33 -1.28
C PHE A 213 -16.74 -4.98 -2.47
N GLY A 214 -17.98 -5.43 -2.23
CA GLY A 214 -18.72 -6.30 -3.14
C GLY A 214 -18.18 -7.74 -3.22
N GLN A 215 -16.95 -7.95 -2.79
CA GLN A 215 -16.25 -9.23 -2.64
C GLN A 215 -15.17 -9.08 -1.56
N ALA A 216 -14.53 -10.19 -1.17
CA ALA A 216 -13.38 -10.13 -0.26
C ALA A 216 -12.22 -9.34 -0.89
N VAL A 217 -11.65 -8.37 -0.16
CA VAL A 217 -10.58 -7.51 -0.61
C VAL A 217 -9.51 -7.31 0.45
N ALA A 218 -8.30 -7.01 0.00
CA ALA A 218 -7.26 -6.36 0.77
C ALA A 218 -7.29 -4.86 0.50
N TYR A 219 -7.43 -4.07 1.55
CA TYR A 219 -7.31 -2.64 1.51
C TYR A 219 -5.90 -2.24 1.89
N TRP A 220 -5.26 -1.43 1.07
CA TRP A 220 -4.00 -0.77 1.37
C TRP A 220 -4.23 0.72 1.29
N ASP A 221 -4.32 1.35 2.47
CA ASP A 221 -4.68 2.76 2.62
C ASP A 221 -3.50 3.54 3.17
N LEU A 222 -3.01 4.51 2.43
CA LEU A 222 -2.01 5.45 2.90
C LEU A 222 -2.67 6.78 3.22
N PHE A 223 -2.46 7.25 4.43
CA PHE A 223 -2.99 8.52 4.92
C PHE A 223 -1.86 9.50 5.22
N ARG A 224 -2.09 10.77 4.94
CA ARG A 224 -1.25 11.87 5.44
C ARG A 224 -2.03 12.66 6.48
N VAL A 225 -1.38 12.93 7.60
CA VAL A 225 -1.93 13.65 8.75
C VAL A 225 -1.27 15.01 8.87
N ASP A 226 -2.08 16.06 9.00
CA ASP A 226 -1.61 17.41 9.29
C ASP A 226 -2.52 18.07 10.30
N GLY A 227 -1.95 18.75 11.31
CA GLY A 227 -2.70 19.40 12.38
C GLY A 227 -3.65 18.44 13.15
N GLY A 228 -3.29 17.14 13.25
CA GLY A 228 -4.11 16.11 13.91
C GLY A 228 -5.32 15.65 13.10
N LYS A 229 -5.35 15.93 11.80
CA LYS A 229 -6.40 15.49 10.88
C LYS A 229 -5.82 14.80 9.66
N ILE A 230 -6.56 13.84 9.12
CA ILE A 230 -6.26 13.23 7.82
C ILE A 230 -6.57 14.26 6.73
N VAL A 231 -5.59 14.58 5.91
CA VAL A 231 -5.68 15.61 4.86
C VAL A 231 -5.46 15.06 3.45
N GLU A 232 -4.98 13.81 3.31
CA GLU A 232 -4.72 13.20 2.00
C GLU A 232 -4.78 11.68 2.12
N HIS A 233 -5.25 11.02 1.06
CA HIS A 233 -5.45 9.58 1.03
C HIS A 233 -5.12 8.99 -0.34
N TRP A 234 -4.37 7.89 -0.33
CA TRP A 234 -4.10 7.00 -1.47
C TRP A 234 -4.53 5.60 -1.11
N ASP A 235 -4.98 4.83 -2.06
CA ASP A 235 -5.32 3.43 -1.82
C ASP A 235 -5.03 2.50 -2.99
N VAL A 236 -4.96 1.21 -2.66
CA VAL A 236 -5.09 0.08 -3.55
C VAL A 236 -6.07 -0.90 -2.91
N ILE A 237 -7.18 -1.15 -3.60
CA ILE A 237 -8.20 -2.11 -3.17
C ILE A 237 -8.08 -3.34 -4.09
N ALA A 238 -7.45 -4.40 -3.61
CA ALA A 238 -7.16 -5.60 -4.40
C ALA A 238 -8.09 -6.76 -4.01
N PRO A 239 -8.69 -7.47 -4.99
CA PRO A 239 -9.45 -8.67 -4.69
C PRO A 239 -8.59 -9.74 -4.00
N VAL A 240 -9.15 -10.41 -2.99
CA VAL A 240 -8.54 -11.60 -2.39
C VAL A 240 -8.76 -12.76 -3.34
N PRO A 241 -7.71 -13.38 -3.91
CA PRO A 241 -7.88 -14.49 -4.83
C PRO A 241 -8.35 -15.76 -4.10
N ALA A 242 -9.07 -16.61 -4.82
CA ALA A 242 -9.54 -17.90 -4.27
C ALA A 242 -8.38 -18.87 -3.94
N GLU A 243 -7.27 -18.75 -4.68
CA GLU A 243 -6.08 -19.57 -4.50
C GLU A 243 -4.83 -18.70 -4.54
N LEU A 244 -3.86 -19.02 -3.69
CA LEU A 244 -2.54 -18.38 -3.65
C LEU A 244 -1.48 -19.37 -4.13
N PRO A 245 -0.39 -18.90 -4.78
CA PRO A 245 0.72 -19.75 -5.21
C PRO A 245 1.59 -20.24 -4.04
N HIS A 246 1.18 -20.01 -2.81
CA HIS A 246 1.85 -20.38 -1.56
C HIS A 246 0.82 -20.63 -0.44
N ARG A 247 1.32 -21.02 0.76
CA ARG A 247 0.48 -21.33 1.94
C ARG A 247 0.59 -20.33 3.08
N ASN A 248 1.24 -19.20 2.84
CA ASN A 248 1.51 -18.21 3.90
C ASN A 248 0.31 -17.31 4.21
N GLY A 249 -0.73 -17.33 3.35
CA GLY A 249 -1.83 -16.36 3.40
C GLY A 249 -1.47 -15.04 2.71
N LEU A 250 -2.47 -14.19 2.52
CA LEU A 250 -2.31 -12.87 1.89
C LEU A 250 -1.93 -11.79 2.92
N PHE A 251 -2.26 -12.00 4.20
CA PHE A 251 -2.08 -11.07 5.30
C PHE A 251 -1.02 -11.51 6.30
#